data_d5c6f298acd3b6116682ae406ec311c8
#
_entry.id   d5c6f298acd3b6116682ae406ec311c8
#
_cell.length_a   1.000
_cell.length_b   1.000
_cell.length_c   1.000
_cell.angle_alpha   90.00
_cell.angle_beta   90.00
_cell.angle_gamma   90.00
#
_symmetry.space_group_name_H-M   'P 1'
#
loop_
_entity.id
_entity.type
_entity.pdbx_description
1 polymer ?
#
loop_
_entity_poly.entity_id
_entity_poly.type
_entity_poly.pdbx_seq_one_letter_code
_entity_poly.pdbx_strand_id
1 'polypeptide(L)'
;TFSYTKKEQAIQKTTSDTMKELLEAVVSDGSGRNCQMDGFSIGGKTATSEKLPRGNGKYISSFLGFAKADNPAIIGIVLIDEPHGTYYGGTIAAPVMRSVFQTALPYMGIYKEYTPDKKEP
;
A
#
# COMPACT_ATOMS: atom_id res chain seq x y z
N THR A 1 3.66 2.22 26.04
CA THR A 1 4.08 1.12 25.14
C THR A 1 2.98 0.07 25.16
N PHE A 2 2.42 -0.26 24.00
CA PHE A 2 1.46 -1.36 23.87
C PHE A 2 2.24 -2.66 23.74
N SER A 3 1.90 -3.65 24.56
CA SER A 3 2.46 -4.99 24.45
C SER A 3 1.36 -5.97 24.05
N TYR A 4 1.61 -6.76 23.01
CA TYR A 4 0.71 -7.79 22.54
C TYR A 4 1.25 -9.16 22.94
N THR A 5 0.58 -9.79 23.89
CA THR A 5 1.01 -11.08 24.44
C THR A 5 0.40 -12.29 23.73
N LYS A 6 -0.61 -12.07 22.88
CA LYS A 6 -1.34 -13.14 22.22
C LYS A 6 -1.49 -12.85 20.72
N LYS A 7 -1.10 -13.83 19.89
CA LYS A 7 -1.36 -13.84 18.45
C LYS A 7 -2.40 -14.91 18.17
N GLU A 8 -3.52 -14.50 17.59
CA GLU A 8 -4.58 -15.41 17.16
C GLU A 8 -4.80 -15.25 15.66
N GLN A 9 -5.12 -16.35 15.02
CA GLN A 9 -5.55 -16.32 13.61
C GLN A 9 -6.94 -15.71 13.52
N ALA A 10 -7.03 -14.52 12.90
CA ALA A 10 -8.29 -13.79 12.77
C ALA A 10 -9.14 -14.24 11.58
N ILE A 11 -8.49 -14.68 10.49
CA ILE A 11 -9.13 -15.12 9.25
C ILE A 11 -8.46 -16.39 8.73
N GLN A 12 -9.16 -17.13 7.86
CA GLN A 12 -8.58 -18.30 7.20
C GLN A 12 -7.47 -17.88 6.21
N LYS A 13 -6.49 -18.78 6.03
CA LYS A 13 -5.39 -18.54 5.09
C LYS A 13 -5.89 -18.28 3.66
N THR A 14 -6.88 -19.03 3.19
CA THR A 14 -7.48 -18.85 1.87
C THR A 14 -8.10 -17.46 1.69
N THR A 15 -8.77 -16.94 2.71
CA THR A 15 -9.32 -15.58 2.72
C THR A 15 -8.19 -14.54 2.66
N SER A 16 -7.14 -14.74 3.45
CA SER A 16 -5.96 -13.86 3.45
C SER A 16 -5.27 -13.84 2.08
N ASP A 17 -5.11 -15.00 1.44
CA ASP A 17 -4.48 -15.11 0.13
C ASP A 17 -5.32 -14.39 -0.95
N THR A 18 -6.63 -14.60 -0.96
CA THR A 18 -7.55 -13.87 -1.86
C THR A 18 -7.49 -12.36 -1.64
N MET A 19 -7.47 -11.92 -0.39
CA MET A 19 -7.35 -10.48 -0.08
C MET A 19 -6.03 -9.88 -0.55
N LYS A 20 -4.93 -10.61 -0.47
CA LYS A 20 -3.64 -10.13 -1.01
C LYS A 20 -3.70 -9.93 -2.53
N GLU A 21 -4.31 -10.84 -3.27
CA GLU A 21 -4.52 -10.70 -4.72
C GLU A 21 -5.40 -9.49 -5.05
N LEU A 22 -6.51 -9.30 -4.35
CA LEU A 22 -7.39 -8.15 -4.54
C LEU A 22 -6.69 -6.83 -4.22
N LEU A 23 -5.90 -6.77 -3.16
CA LEU A 23 -5.17 -5.58 -2.77
C LEU A 23 -3.98 -5.29 -3.70
N GLU A 24 -3.40 -6.31 -4.32
CA GLU A 24 -2.42 -6.13 -5.40
C GLU A 24 -3.09 -5.52 -6.64
N ALA A 25 -4.29 -5.98 -7.01
CA ALA A 25 -5.06 -5.41 -8.12
C ALA A 25 -5.43 -3.93 -7.88
N VAL A 26 -5.66 -3.51 -6.64
CA VAL A 26 -5.87 -2.09 -6.28
C VAL A 26 -4.67 -1.24 -6.69
N VAL A 27 -3.46 -1.77 -6.57
CA VAL A 27 -2.21 -1.07 -6.92
C VAL A 27 -1.90 -1.22 -8.41
N SER A 28 -2.06 -2.39 -9.00
CA SER A 28 -1.75 -2.60 -10.44
C SER A 28 -2.73 -1.88 -11.36
N ASP A 29 -4.02 -1.93 -11.06
CA ASP A 29 -5.08 -1.48 -11.97
C ASP A 29 -6.05 -0.44 -11.35
N GLY A 30 -5.97 -0.20 -10.04
CA GLY A 30 -6.94 0.58 -9.30
C GLY A 30 -6.44 1.92 -8.76
N SER A 31 -7.07 2.35 -7.68
CA SER A 31 -6.85 3.65 -7.02
C SER A 31 -5.46 3.78 -6.37
N GLY A 32 -4.77 2.68 -6.15
CA GLY A 32 -3.42 2.62 -5.57
C GLY A 32 -2.26 2.67 -6.58
N ARG A 33 -2.56 2.87 -7.88
CA ARG A 33 -1.56 2.79 -8.96
C ARG A 33 -0.33 3.68 -8.77
N ASN A 34 -0.47 4.79 -8.05
CA ASN A 34 0.66 5.68 -7.77
C ASN A 34 1.70 5.09 -6.80
N CYS A 35 1.38 3.95 -6.16
CA CYS A 35 2.34 3.15 -5.40
C CYS A 35 3.01 2.04 -6.22
N GLN A 36 2.58 1.80 -7.45
CA GLN A 36 3.12 0.75 -8.31
C GLN A 36 4.62 0.94 -8.54
N MET A 37 5.35 -0.15 -8.44
CA MET A 37 6.80 -0.21 -8.69
C MET A 37 7.10 -1.34 -9.66
N ASP A 38 7.77 -1.00 -10.75
CA ASP A 38 8.18 -1.93 -11.80
C ASP A 38 9.06 -3.05 -11.25
N GLY A 39 8.67 -4.31 -11.48
CA GLY A 39 9.40 -5.48 -10.99
C GLY A 39 9.18 -5.80 -9.51
N PHE A 40 8.17 -5.18 -8.88
CA PHE A 40 7.74 -5.48 -7.52
C PHE A 40 6.25 -5.74 -7.47
N SER A 41 5.86 -6.69 -6.64
CA SER A 41 4.47 -6.98 -6.30
C SER A 41 4.10 -6.15 -5.07
N ILE A 42 3.24 -5.15 -5.26
CA ILE A 42 2.78 -4.23 -4.22
C ILE A 42 1.27 -4.36 -4.08
N GLY A 43 0.81 -4.53 -2.86
CA GLY A 43 -0.60 -4.46 -2.52
C GLY A 43 -0.89 -3.28 -1.61
N GLY A 44 -2.13 -2.82 -1.59
CA GLY A 44 -2.49 -1.72 -0.71
C GLY A 44 -3.91 -1.21 -0.87
N LYS A 45 -4.25 -0.23 -0.05
CA LYS A 45 -5.57 0.42 -0.06
C LYS A 45 -5.44 1.90 0.26
N THR A 46 -6.09 2.68 -0.57
CA THR A 46 -6.27 4.13 -0.35
C THR A 46 -7.41 4.39 0.61
N ALA A 47 -7.33 5.45 1.38
CA ALA A 47 -8.45 6.01 2.10
C ALA A 47 -8.38 7.53 2.14
N THR A 48 -9.56 8.14 2.18
CA THR A 48 -9.75 9.57 2.35
C THR A 48 -10.92 9.77 3.30
N SER A 49 -10.64 10.27 4.48
CA SER A 49 -11.63 10.43 5.55
C SER A 49 -11.82 11.91 5.87
N GLU A 50 -13.06 12.38 5.83
CA GLU A 50 -13.38 13.73 6.28
C GLU A 50 -13.41 13.78 7.81
N LYS A 51 -12.78 14.81 8.37
CA LYS A 51 -12.79 15.05 9.82
C LYS A 51 -14.15 15.58 10.29
N LEU A 52 -14.47 15.34 11.55
CA LEU A 52 -15.68 15.85 12.15
C LEU A 52 -15.50 17.30 12.64
N PRO A 53 -16.55 18.14 12.60
CA PRO A 53 -17.84 17.91 11.95
C PRO A 53 -17.71 17.88 10.42
N ARG A 54 -18.51 17.05 9.77
CA ARG A 54 -18.50 16.94 8.29
C ARG A 54 -18.88 18.26 7.64
N GLY A 55 -18.33 18.50 6.45
CA GLY A 55 -18.51 19.75 5.72
C GLY A 55 -17.52 20.85 6.08
N ASN A 56 -16.49 20.55 6.89
CA ASN A 56 -15.45 21.51 7.26
C ASN A 56 -14.29 21.59 6.25
N GLY A 57 -14.30 20.73 5.21
CA GLY A 57 -13.25 20.68 4.21
C GLY A 57 -11.91 20.12 4.69
N LYS A 58 -11.88 19.52 5.86
CA LYS A 58 -10.68 18.93 6.46
C LYS A 58 -10.68 17.43 6.32
N TYR A 59 -9.58 16.87 5.80
CA TYR A 59 -9.45 15.45 5.49
C TYR A 59 -8.20 14.84 6.12
N ILE A 60 -8.26 13.52 6.31
CA ILE A 60 -7.09 12.68 6.53
C ILE A 60 -6.96 11.80 5.30
N SER A 61 -5.85 11.92 4.60
CA SER A 61 -5.54 11.14 3.42
C SER A 61 -4.56 10.05 3.78
N SER A 62 -4.86 8.80 3.42
CA SER A 62 -4.00 7.70 3.81
C SER A 62 -3.83 6.66 2.72
N PHE A 63 -2.74 5.93 2.84
CA PHE A 63 -2.45 4.73 2.07
C PHE A 63 -1.78 3.70 2.97
N LEU A 64 -2.38 2.53 3.07
CA LEU A 64 -1.76 1.36 3.66
C LEU A 64 -1.24 0.49 2.54
N GLY A 65 0.05 0.13 2.60
CA GLY A 65 0.68 -0.68 1.58
C GLY A 65 1.55 -1.79 2.17
N PHE A 66 1.72 -2.84 1.39
CA PHE A 66 2.65 -3.92 1.69
C PHE A 66 3.37 -4.37 0.43
N ALA A 67 4.61 -4.76 0.60
CA ALA A 67 5.47 -5.20 -0.50
C ALA A 67 5.77 -6.69 -0.42
N LYS A 68 5.90 -7.31 -1.59
CA LYS A 68 5.81 -8.72 -1.91
C LYS A 68 4.40 -9.22 -1.59
N ALA A 69 3.45 -8.88 -2.45
CA ALA A 69 2.02 -9.16 -2.20
C ALA A 69 1.73 -10.65 -1.97
N ASP A 70 2.47 -11.55 -2.61
CA ASP A 70 2.41 -13.01 -2.42
C ASP A 70 2.91 -13.46 -1.04
N ASN A 71 3.99 -12.83 -0.55
CA ASN A 71 4.61 -13.11 0.75
C ASN A 71 5.13 -11.80 1.38
N PRO A 72 4.26 -11.01 2.03
CA PRO A 72 4.60 -9.69 2.52
C PRO A 72 5.82 -9.67 3.44
N ALA A 73 6.82 -8.84 3.08
CA ALA A 73 8.03 -8.64 3.85
C ALA A 73 7.98 -7.34 4.66
N ILE A 74 7.21 -6.36 4.20
CA ILE A 74 7.03 -5.06 4.85
C ILE A 74 5.60 -4.59 4.65
N ILE A 75 5.05 -3.99 5.69
CA ILE A 75 3.77 -3.27 5.67
C ILE A 75 3.99 -1.88 6.25
N GLY A 76 3.33 -0.89 5.67
CA GLY A 76 3.41 0.49 6.14
C GLY A 76 2.11 1.24 5.92
N ILE A 77 1.95 2.31 6.67
CA ILE A 77 0.85 3.25 6.49
C ILE A 77 1.39 4.67 6.40
N VAL A 78 0.87 5.43 5.45
CA VAL A 78 1.08 6.87 5.31
C VAL A 78 -0.21 7.58 5.66
N LEU A 79 -0.12 8.54 6.56
CA LEU A 79 -1.23 9.41 6.97
C LEU A 79 -0.81 10.85 6.73
N ILE A 80 -1.64 11.61 6.01
CA ILE A 80 -1.45 13.03 5.78
C ILE A 80 -2.66 13.75 6.37
N ASP A 81 -2.42 14.51 7.43
CA ASP A 81 -3.47 15.21 8.16
C ASP A 81 -3.67 16.61 7.62
N GLU A 82 -4.92 16.94 7.32
CA GLU A 82 -5.37 18.24 6.80
C GLU A 82 -4.52 18.75 5.60
N PRO A 83 -4.36 17.96 4.52
CA PRO A 83 -3.60 18.43 3.36
C PRO A 83 -4.29 19.64 2.71
N HIS A 84 -3.49 20.58 2.23
CA HIS A 84 -3.98 21.71 1.46
C HIS A 84 -4.07 21.37 -0.03
N GLY A 85 -5.18 21.70 -0.66
CA GLY A 85 -5.43 21.39 -2.09
C GLY A 85 -5.96 19.97 -2.28
N THR A 86 -5.26 19.17 -3.06
CA THR A 86 -5.66 17.77 -3.31
C THR A 86 -5.56 16.92 -2.05
N TYR A 87 -6.61 16.18 -1.73
CA TYR A 87 -6.74 15.40 -0.49
C TYR A 87 -7.01 13.90 -0.70
N TYR A 88 -6.96 13.41 -1.94
CA TYR A 88 -7.19 11.99 -2.23
C TYR A 88 -5.96 11.15 -1.86
N GLY A 89 -6.14 10.12 -1.02
CA GLY A 89 -5.07 9.25 -0.54
C GLY A 89 -4.27 8.58 -1.67
N GLY A 90 -4.94 8.18 -2.75
CA GLY A 90 -4.28 7.61 -3.93
C GLY A 90 -3.39 8.62 -4.68
N THR A 91 -3.68 9.90 -4.57
CA THR A 91 -2.94 10.96 -5.24
C THR A 91 -1.75 11.46 -4.42
N ILE A 92 -1.92 11.60 -3.10
CA ILE A 92 -0.89 12.24 -2.25
C ILE A 92 -0.19 11.26 -1.29
N ALA A 93 -0.87 10.22 -0.79
CA ALA A 93 -0.29 9.28 0.16
C ALA A 93 0.38 8.07 -0.52
N ALA A 94 -0.21 7.55 -1.60
CA ALA A 94 0.37 6.41 -2.33
C ALA A 94 1.76 6.70 -2.93
N PRO A 95 2.06 7.87 -3.53
CA PRO A 95 3.41 8.20 -3.97
C PRO A 95 4.44 8.26 -2.85
N VAL A 96 4.04 8.70 -1.65
CA VAL A 96 4.92 8.71 -0.48
C VAL A 96 5.26 7.28 -0.07
N MET A 97 4.29 6.37 -0.01
CA MET A 97 4.53 4.96 0.26
C MET A 97 5.45 4.32 -0.78
N ARG A 98 5.26 4.66 -2.07
CA ARG A 98 6.18 4.24 -3.14
C ARG A 98 7.62 4.64 -2.85
N SER A 99 7.84 5.89 -2.45
CA SER A 99 9.19 6.39 -2.09
C SER A 99 9.79 5.66 -0.89
N VAL A 100 8.96 5.34 0.11
CA VAL A 100 9.37 4.54 1.26
C VAL A 100 9.82 3.15 0.81
N PHE A 101 9.03 2.47 -0.02
CA PHE A 101 9.37 1.14 -0.51
C PHE A 101 10.60 1.14 -1.42
N GLN A 102 10.78 2.17 -2.26
CA GLN A 102 11.97 2.32 -3.10
C GLN A 102 13.28 2.36 -2.29
N THR A 103 13.21 2.91 -1.08
CA THR A 103 14.36 2.96 -0.15
C THR A 103 14.45 1.70 0.72
N ALA A 104 13.33 1.25 1.28
CA ALA A 104 13.32 0.17 2.26
C ALA A 104 13.60 -1.20 1.64
N LEU A 105 13.05 -1.50 0.46
CA LEU A 105 13.18 -2.83 -0.13
C LEU A 105 14.63 -3.21 -0.46
N PRO A 106 15.44 -2.36 -1.13
CA PRO A 106 16.86 -2.65 -1.33
C PRO A 106 17.64 -2.80 -0.01
N TYR A 107 17.33 -1.96 0.98
CA TYR A 107 17.94 -2.06 2.31
C TYR A 107 17.64 -3.40 2.98
N MET A 108 16.48 -3.99 2.74
CA MET A 108 16.08 -5.31 3.21
C MET A 108 16.62 -6.46 2.32
N GLY A 109 17.41 -6.16 1.29
CA GLY A 109 17.91 -7.15 0.34
C GLY A 109 16.87 -7.65 -0.67
N ILE A 110 15.76 -6.91 -0.84
CA ILE A 110 14.69 -7.23 -1.79
C ILE A 110 14.87 -6.35 -3.03
N TYR A 111 15.20 -7.00 -4.13
CA TYR A 111 15.48 -6.33 -5.39
C TYR A 111 14.41 -6.65 -6.43
N LYS A 112 14.38 -5.83 -7.48
CA LYS A 112 13.52 -6.01 -8.64
C LYS A 112 13.68 -7.42 -9.22
N GLU A 113 12.58 -8.11 -9.41
CA GLU A 113 12.58 -9.38 -10.15
C GLU A 113 12.86 -9.08 -11.63
N TYR A 114 13.91 -9.69 -12.18
CA TYR A 114 14.20 -9.59 -13.59
C TYR A 114 13.20 -10.45 -14.36
N THR A 115 12.25 -9.82 -15.00
CA THR A 115 11.47 -10.45 -16.06
C THR A 115 12.24 -10.25 -17.37
N PRO A 116 12.82 -11.31 -17.97
CA PRO A 116 13.37 -11.18 -19.33
C PRO A 116 12.23 -10.68 -20.22
N ASP A 117 12.50 -9.63 -20.99
CA ASP A 117 11.55 -9.14 -21.98
C ASP A 117 11.02 -10.33 -22.77
N LYS A 118 9.70 -10.57 -22.69
CA LYS A 118 9.06 -11.44 -23.67
C LYS A 118 9.26 -10.73 -25.01
N LYS A 119 10.24 -11.18 -25.76
CA LYS A 119 10.30 -10.84 -27.18
C LYS A 119 8.96 -11.31 -27.74
N GLU A 120 8.09 -10.36 -28.08
CA GLU A 120 6.95 -10.66 -28.92
C GLU A 120 7.46 -11.26 -30.23
N PRO A 121 6.79 -12.32 -30.72
CA PRO A 121 7.17 -12.93 -31.98
C PRO A 121 6.92 -12.02 -33.18
#